data_78448da32ba8f4b7e07f39e96b8b3a94
#
_entry.id   78448da32ba8f4b7e07f39e96b8b3a94
#
_cell.length_a   1.000
_cell.length_b   1.000
_cell.length_c   1.000
_cell.angle_alpha   90.00
_cell.angle_beta   90.00
_cell.angle_gamma   90.00
#
_symmetry.space_group_name_H-M   'P 1'
#
loop_
_entity.id
_entity.type
_entity.pdbx_description
1 polymer ?
#
loop_
_entity_poly.entity_id
_entity_poly.type
_entity_poly.pdbx_seq_one_letter_code
_entity_poly.pdbx_strand_id
1 'polypeptide(L)'
;MSKQRGLWVVILMIFVLAMTTWHVWKTGPKLDSVWKNWSPAGKSANFKILKRQKLLIKQGAKTTLLIAATSDLHGTLTSTRLLSRPRPRGLLHLVQKVRQLRANNPEMILLDAGDTIQGDPSSFYFSHIVQEKLRPLPIIEVMNRLKYDAITLGNHDFEPPVSVLKQNIAQSNFSWLAANVRFQNAKQPLFPPYKILIRNGVRVGVLGLITPGVPLWIDPEQRKGLIFDEMLETAKYWVKVLREEENIDFLIGLFHSGDNTRYDQDVASARDLPYPNAAGMIADYLPVFDLIISGHAHRISPKRRTNQLNGHQTPLVAPGTAAEGLSTVLVNFEEQSGHWKITETVYDYLKAGVSPESQLLNKLEPRLQKVEKYLQEQTSVLFKRFPNKIELYACGAELSFAAVKNLVPEALSLLPWWWRFEKLPESDLGNSLRREHFFRWLPYDNRIVLVQMFGRQIEIMLESYRRQKFGWYARSSTILAPGGFTAEVDKSRKGSRLFLTGLDEHAFNKEKMYPVWLTNFHWNGGGGLGAKALLNSRQLVRKESVHLRELIFQHLRSPSVKLPEKCKLFLENSTRSASHNSEAGQ
;
A
#
# COMPACT_ATOMS: atom_id res chain seq x y z
N MET A 1 -14.08 53.67 39.20
CA MET A 1 -15.13 52.73 38.69
C MET A 1 -14.90 52.17 37.29
N SER A 2 -13.87 52.58 36.54
CA SER A 2 -13.64 52.09 35.16
C SER A 2 -12.78 50.80 35.05
N LYS A 3 -11.86 50.56 35.98
CA LYS A 3 -10.98 49.35 35.94
C LYS A 3 -11.68 48.04 36.34
N GLN A 4 -12.71 48.07 37.15
CA GLN A 4 -13.47 46.87 37.53
C GLN A 4 -14.42 46.39 36.40
N ARG A 5 -14.95 47.29 35.58
CA ARG A 5 -15.78 46.86 34.42
C ARG A 5 -14.99 46.15 33.33
N GLY A 6 -13.72 46.56 33.11
CA GLY A 6 -12.84 45.86 32.15
C GLY A 6 -12.48 44.43 32.57
N LEU A 7 -12.29 44.19 33.85
CA LEU A 7 -11.95 42.85 34.39
C LEU A 7 -13.13 41.87 34.23
N TRP A 8 -14.36 42.31 34.46
CA TRP A 8 -15.55 41.48 34.30
C TRP A 8 -15.84 41.11 32.83
N VAL A 9 -15.55 42.01 31.86
CA VAL A 9 -15.70 41.75 30.43
C VAL A 9 -14.66 40.68 29.99
N VAL A 10 -13.43 40.74 30.47
CA VAL A 10 -12.38 39.74 30.14
C VAL A 10 -12.73 38.40 30.76
N ILE A 11 -13.20 38.37 32.01
CA ILE A 11 -13.62 37.12 32.68
C ILE A 11 -14.83 36.51 31.95
N LEU A 12 -15.80 37.33 31.52
CA LEU A 12 -16.96 36.87 30.76
C LEU A 12 -16.56 36.32 29.39
N MET A 13 -15.61 36.95 28.68
CA MET A 13 -15.07 36.45 27.41
C MET A 13 -14.31 35.13 27.59
N ILE A 14 -13.53 34.98 28.63
CA ILE A 14 -12.84 33.73 28.95
C ILE A 14 -13.84 32.61 29.29
N PHE A 15 -14.91 32.95 30.04
CA PHE A 15 -15.99 32.01 30.38
C PHE A 15 -16.82 31.60 29.16
N VAL A 16 -17.11 32.51 28.26
CA VAL A 16 -17.81 32.24 26.99
C VAL A 16 -16.92 31.43 26.05
N LEU A 17 -15.61 31.73 25.94
CA LEU A 17 -14.67 30.93 25.20
C LEU A 17 -14.49 29.50 25.82
N ALA A 18 -14.43 29.38 27.13
CA ALA A 18 -14.37 28.11 27.82
C ALA A 18 -15.66 27.30 27.66
N MET A 19 -16.83 27.94 27.71
CA MET A 19 -18.12 27.26 27.45
C MET A 19 -18.29 26.87 26.00
N THR A 20 -17.89 27.70 25.03
CA THR A 20 -17.95 27.35 23.61
C THR A 20 -16.96 26.24 23.27
N THR A 21 -15.74 26.25 23.83
CA THR A 21 -14.78 25.15 23.66
C THR A 21 -15.26 23.88 24.37
N TRP A 22 -15.90 23.99 25.56
CA TRP A 22 -16.46 22.84 26.28
C TRP A 22 -17.72 22.29 25.56
N HIS A 23 -18.54 23.15 24.96
CA HIS A 23 -19.71 22.75 24.16
C HIS A 23 -19.28 22.09 22.84
N VAL A 24 -18.28 22.64 22.15
CA VAL A 24 -17.67 22.03 20.95
C VAL A 24 -16.99 20.70 21.32
N TRP A 25 -16.40 20.58 22.52
CA TRP A 25 -15.82 19.31 23.00
C TRP A 25 -16.90 18.27 23.37
N LYS A 26 -18.08 18.72 23.84
CA LYS A 26 -19.20 17.85 24.24
C LYS A 26 -20.17 17.52 23.10
N THR A 27 -20.31 18.42 22.10
CA THR A 27 -21.24 18.31 20.97
C THR A 27 -20.54 18.15 19.63
N GLY A 28 -19.20 18.10 19.62
CA GLY A 28 -18.46 17.65 18.44
C GLY A 28 -19.07 16.32 17.98
N PRO A 29 -19.29 16.07 16.69
CA PRO A 29 -19.87 14.83 16.23
C PRO A 29 -19.09 13.71 16.90
N LYS A 30 -19.77 12.82 17.64
CA LYS A 30 -19.19 11.59 18.17
C LYS A 30 -18.63 10.88 16.94
N LEU A 31 -17.35 11.08 16.69
CA LEU A 31 -16.62 10.49 15.59
C LEU A 31 -16.49 9.00 15.94
N ASP A 32 -17.60 8.28 15.73
CA ASP A 32 -17.56 6.83 15.83
C ASP A 32 -16.55 6.34 14.82
N SER A 33 -15.43 5.84 15.35
CA SER A 33 -14.42 5.22 14.51
C SER A 33 -15.12 4.20 13.62
N VAL A 34 -14.81 4.20 12.32
CA VAL A 34 -15.31 3.18 11.37
C VAL A 34 -14.98 1.77 11.82
N TRP A 35 -14.11 1.62 12.81
CA TRP A 35 -13.69 0.38 13.45
C TRP A 35 -14.42 0.07 14.77
N LYS A 36 -15.22 1.00 15.32
CA LYS A 36 -15.90 0.82 16.61
C LYS A 36 -16.78 -0.43 16.58
N ASN A 37 -16.71 -1.21 17.66
CA ASN A 37 -17.45 -2.47 17.83
C ASN A 37 -17.13 -3.56 16.79
N TRP A 38 -16.09 -3.41 15.97
CA TRP A 38 -15.65 -4.46 15.06
C TRP A 38 -14.55 -5.32 15.68
N SER A 39 -14.69 -6.65 15.53
CA SER A 39 -13.66 -7.64 15.85
C SER A 39 -13.52 -8.60 14.68
N PRO A 40 -12.30 -8.97 14.27
CA PRO A 40 -12.04 -9.87 13.14
C PRO A 40 -12.72 -11.22 13.21
N ALA A 41 -13.10 -11.66 14.41
CA ALA A 41 -13.65 -12.99 14.66
C ALA A 41 -15.13 -13.01 15.06
N GLY A 42 -15.84 -11.86 15.07
CA GLY A 42 -17.21 -11.79 15.61
C GLY A 42 -17.33 -12.21 17.09
N LYS A 43 -16.20 -12.50 17.73
CA LYS A 43 -16.08 -12.85 19.16
C LYS A 43 -15.05 -11.91 19.76
N SER A 44 -15.33 -11.39 20.96
CA SER A 44 -14.29 -10.71 21.74
C SER A 44 -13.04 -11.57 21.70
N ALA A 45 -11.91 -10.97 21.36
CA ALA A 45 -10.63 -11.65 21.33
C ALA A 45 -10.18 -12.00 22.76
N ASN A 46 -10.95 -12.88 23.43
CA ASN A 46 -10.43 -13.65 24.53
C ASN A 46 -9.54 -14.72 23.89
N PHE A 47 -8.27 -14.35 23.66
CA PHE A 47 -7.24 -15.31 23.32
C PHE A 47 -7.13 -16.27 24.50
N LYS A 48 -7.91 -17.37 24.48
CA LYS A 48 -7.71 -18.47 25.40
C LYS A 48 -6.38 -19.10 25.05
N ILE A 49 -5.41 -18.91 25.91
CA ILE A 49 -4.17 -19.68 25.91
C ILE A 49 -4.60 -21.14 26.06
N LEU A 50 -4.47 -21.92 25.01
CA LEU A 50 -4.76 -23.34 25.03
C LEU A 50 -3.64 -23.98 25.85
N LYS A 51 -3.94 -24.38 27.09
CA LYS A 51 -3.00 -25.16 27.88
C LYS A 51 -2.55 -26.38 27.07
N ARG A 52 -1.24 -26.52 26.93
CA ARG A 52 -0.53 -27.50 26.13
C ARG A 52 -0.91 -28.92 26.52
N GLN A 53 -1.32 -29.74 25.56
CA GLN A 53 -1.02 -31.17 25.56
C GLN A 53 0.38 -31.34 24.97
N LYS A 54 1.33 -31.84 25.76
CA LYS A 54 2.66 -32.19 25.31
C LYS A 54 2.51 -33.32 24.31
N LEU A 55 2.76 -33.05 23.01
CA LEU A 55 2.86 -34.13 22.02
C LEU A 55 4.06 -34.99 22.42
N LEU A 56 3.80 -36.28 22.62
CA LEU A 56 4.87 -37.23 22.87
C LEU A 56 5.62 -37.43 21.55
N ILE A 57 6.80 -36.86 21.45
CA ILE A 57 7.69 -37.03 20.29
C ILE A 57 8.56 -38.27 20.57
N LYS A 58 8.62 -39.17 19.59
CA LYS A 58 9.51 -40.35 19.67
C LYS A 58 10.95 -39.90 19.62
N GLN A 59 11.78 -40.39 20.53
CA GLN A 59 13.23 -40.11 20.58
C GLN A 59 13.91 -40.39 19.24
N GLY A 60 14.71 -39.41 18.75
CA GLY A 60 15.41 -39.49 17.47
C GLY A 60 14.51 -39.42 16.23
N ALA A 61 13.25 -39.03 16.40
CA ALA A 61 12.35 -38.82 15.26
C ALA A 61 12.85 -37.68 14.35
N LYS A 62 12.71 -37.87 13.04
CA LYS A 62 13.00 -36.85 12.04
C LYS A 62 11.72 -36.39 11.34
N THR A 63 11.64 -35.12 11.03
CA THR A 63 10.52 -34.58 10.27
C THR A 63 10.95 -33.39 9.42
N THR A 64 10.13 -33.08 8.41
CA THR A 64 10.41 -32.01 7.47
C THR A 64 9.17 -31.12 7.36
N LEU A 65 9.38 -29.82 7.28
CA LEU A 65 8.33 -28.83 7.10
C LEU A 65 8.65 -27.96 5.88
N LEU A 66 7.71 -27.89 4.93
CA LEU A 66 7.77 -26.97 3.81
C LEU A 66 6.94 -25.71 4.13
N ILE A 67 7.58 -24.56 4.07
CA ILE A 67 6.94 -23.25 4.19
C ILE A 67 7.02 -22.56 2.82
N ALA A 68 5.89 -22.09 2.32
CA ALA A 68 5.82 -21.33 1.08
C ALA A 68 5.22 -19.96 1.37
N ALA A 69 5.70 -18.92 0.67
CA ALA A 69 5.28 -17.55 0.94
C ALA A 69 5.16 -16.69 -0.31
N THR A 70 4.13 -15.86 -0.33
CA THR A 70 3.95 -14.71 -1.22
C THR A 70 4.00 -13.42 -0.40
N SER A 71 4.04 -12.28 -1.09
CA SER A 71 3.94 -10.94 -0.52
C SER A 71 3.51 -9.95 -1.57
N ASP A 72 2.96 -8.83 -1.14
CA ASP A 72 2.68 -7.68 -2.00
C ASP A 72 1.93 -8.11 -3.27
N LEU A 73 0.89 -8.94 -3.08
CA LEU A 73 0.08 -9.46 -4.19
C LEU A 73 -0.67 -8.34 -4.92
N HIS A 74 -1.02 -7.27 -4.19
CA HIS A 74 -1.71 -6.10 -4.72
C HIS A 74 -2.94 -6.46 -5.57
N GLY A 75 -3.67 -7.50 -5.18
CA GLY A 75 -4.85 -7.98 -5.90
C GLY A 75 -4.57 -8.62 -7.25
N THR A 76 -3.30 -8.81 -7.64
CA THR A 76 -2.92 -9.23 -8.98
C THR A 76 -3.28 -10.70 -9.23
N LEU A 77 -4.29 -10.92 -10.08
CA LEU A 77 -4.72 -12.25 -10.52
C LEU A 77 -3.98 -12.71 -11.77
N THR A 78 -3.99 -11.88 -12.82
CA THR A 78 -3.30 -12.13 -14.09
C THR A 78 -3.04 -10.81 -14.81
N SER A 79 -1.79 -10.39 -14.79
CA SER A 79 -1.37 -9.11 -15.36
C SER A 79 -1.33 -9.11 -16.90
N THR A 80 -1.15 -10.28 -17.51
CA THR A 80 -1.14 -10.44 -18.97
C THR A 80 -2.51 -10.17 -19.59
N ARG A 81 -3.58 -10.49 -18.87
CA ARG A 81 -4.94 -10.30 -19.34
C ARG A 81 -5.50 -8.90 -19.04
N LEU A 82 -5.44 -8.47 -17.77
CA LEU A 82 -6.10 -7.23 -17.36
C LEU A 82 -5.33 -5.97 -17.74
N LEU A 83 -4.00 -6.05 -17.85
CA LEU A 83 -3.15 -4.90 -18.16
C LEU A 83 -2.24 -5.15 -19.37
N SER A 84 -2.48 -6.20 -20.16
CA SER A 84 -1.69 -6.56 -21.36
C SER A 84 -0.17 -6.52 -21.09
N ARG A 85 0.26 -6.91 -19.89
CA ARG A 85 1.68 -6.89 -19.52
C ARG A 85 2.41 -8.07 -20.13
N PRO A 86 3.63 -7.88 -20.67
CA PRO A 86 4.35 -8.95 -21.37
C PRO A 86 4.87 -10.04 -20.43
N ARG A 87 5.06 -9.74 -19.14
CA ARG A 87 5.54 -10.72 -18.16
C ARG A 87 4.39 -11.31 -17.37
N PRO A 88 4.26 -12.65 -17.33
CA PRO A 88 3.23 -13.30 -16.53
C PRO A 88 3.47 -13.01 -15.05
N ARG A 89 2.44 -12.47 -14.41
CA ARG A 89 2.39 -12.18 -12.97
C ARG A 89 0.95 -12.38 -12.50
N GLY A 90 0.81 -12.71 -11.24
CA GLY A 90 -0.47 -12.84 -10.60
C GLY A 90 -0.71 -14.24 -10.04
N LEU A 91 -1.57 -14.30 -9.05
CA LEU A 91 -1.73 -15.50 -8.24
C LEU A 91 -2.21 -16.71 -9.05
N LEU A 92 -2.98 -16.50 -10.13
CA LEU A 92 -3.42 -17.60 -11.02
C LEU A 92 -2.26 -18.31 -11.72
N HIS A 93 -1.11 -17.64 -11.90
CA HIS A 93 0.09 -18.22 -12.47
C HIS A 93 0.91 -19.08 -11.47
N LEU A 94 0.59 -18.98 -10.16
CA LEU A 94 1.20 -19.79 -9.11
C LEU A 94 0.37 -21.01 -8.71
N VAL A 95 -0.91 -21.07 -9.07
CA VAL A 95 -1.85 -22.10 -8.60
C VAL A 95 -1.34 -23.52 -8.82
N GLN A 96 -0.85 -23.82 -10.01
CA GLN A 96 -0.36 -25.18 -10.32
C GLN A 96 0.86 -25.55 -9.46
N LYS A 97 1.79 -24.60 -9.27
CA LYS A 97 2.97 -24.82 -8.42
C LYS A 97 2.59 -25.07 -6.95
N VAL A 98 1.69 -24.25 -6.42
CA VAL A 98 1.20 -24.42 -5.04
C VAL A 98 0.48 -25.76 -4.87
N ARG A 99 -0.35 -26.17 -5.83
CA ARG A 99 -1.02 -27.48 -5.82
C ARG A 99 -0.01 -28.65 -5.86
N GLN A 100 1.01 -28.55 -6.72
CA GLN A 100 2.06 -29.57 -6.82
C GLN A 100 2.88 -29.66 -5.53
N LEU A 101 3.28 -28.52 -4.96
CA LEU A 101 4.00 -28.49 -3.69
C LEU A 101 3.17 -29.14 -2.57
N ARG A 102 1.87 -28.81 -2.51
CA ARG A 102 0.96 -29.34 -1.49
C ARG A 102 0.67 -30.83 -1.69
N ALA A 103 0.60 -31.32 -2.93
CA ALA A 103 0.44 -32.74 -3.21
C ALA A 103 1.65 -33.56 -2.69
N ASN A 104 2.85 -33.01 -2.83
CA ASN A 104 4.09 -33.64 -2.35
C ASN A 104 4.33 -33.38 -0.84
N ASN A 105 3.75 -32.32 -0.28
CA ASN A 105 3.89 -31.89 1.12
C ASN A 105 2.52 -31.49 1.66
N PRO A 106 1.65 -32.43 2.06
CA PRO A 106 0.27 -32.14 2.50
C PRO A 106 0.19 -31.15 3.66
N GLU A 107 1.18 -31.22 4.56
CA GLU A 107 1.30 -30.37 5.75
C GLU A 107 2.03 -29.03 5.47
N MET A 108 2.23 -28.67 4.19
CA MET A 108 2.86 -27.41 3.81
C MET A 108 2.12 -26.20 4.41
N ILE A 109 2.89 -25.26 4.97
CA ILE A 109 2.41 -23.96 5.42
C ILE A 109 2.49 -22.96 4.26
N LEU A 110 1.39 -22.22 4.01
CA LEU A 110 1.33 -21.20 2.96
C LEU A 110 0.94 -19.84 3.57
N LEU A 111 1.83 -18.85 3.44
CA LEU A 111 1.71 -17.53 4.08
C LEU A 111 1.75 -16.41 3.05
N ASP A 112 1.24 -15.22 3.44
CA ASP A 112 1.42 -13.98 2.67
C ASP A 112 1.86 -12.84 3.59
N ALA A 113 2.87 -12.07 3.17
CA ALA A 113 3.44 -11.00 3.99
C ALA A 113 2.79 -9.62 3.74
N GLY A 114 1.48 -9.60 3.38
CA GLY A 114 0.65 -8.39 3.34
C GLY A 114 0.67 -7.62 2.02
N ASP A 115 -0.06 -6.51 1.99
CA ASP A 115 -0.42 -5.75 0.78
C ASP A 115 -1.12 -6.64 -0.24
N THR A 116 -2.20 -7.25 0.22
CA THR A 116 -2.90 -8.30 -0.53
C THR A 116 -3.99 -7.78 -1.45
N ILE A 117 -4.81 -6.80 -0.98
CA ILE A 117 -6.12 -6.49 -1.59
C ILE A 117 -6.18 -5.19 -2.41
N GLN A 118 -5.11 -4.38 -2.47
CA GLN A 118 -5.12 -3.09 -3.19
C GLN A 118 -4.07 -3.10 -4.30
N GLY A 119 -4.37 -2.49 -5.47
CA GLY A 119 -3.43 -2.18 -6.56
C GLY A 119 -3.84 -2.66 -7.95
N ASP A 120 -4.37 -3.86 -8.08
CA ASP A 120 -4.84 -4.40 -9.38
C ASP A 120 -6.20 -3.80 -9.77
N PRO A 121 -6.46 -3.61 -11.09
CA PRO A 121 -7.75 -3.11 -11.56
C PRO A 121 -8.95 -3.90 -11.07
N SER A 122 -8.84 -5.22 -10.88
CA SER A 122 -9.94 -6.04 -10.38
C SER A 122 -10.27 -5.70 -8.93
N SER A 123 -9.26 -5.51 -8.10
CA SER A 123 -9.45 -5.08 -6.71
C SER A 123 -10.07 -3.68 -6.65
N PHE A 124 -9.58 -2.74 -7.45
CA PHE A 124 -10.15 -1.40 -7.54
C PHE A 124 -11.62 -1.41 -7.98
N TYR A 125 -11.93 -2.15 -9.05
CA TYR A 125 -13.28 -2.23 -9.61
C TYR A 125 -14.28 -2.74 -8.57
N PHE A 126 -13.97 -3.84 -7.88
CA PHE A 126 -14.87 -4.43 -6.89
C PHE A 126 -14.89 -3.67 -5.56
N SER A 127 -13.83 -2.94 -5.22
CA SER A 127 -13.76 -2.14 -3.99
C SER A 127 -14.42 -0.76 -4.11
N HIS A 128 -14.25 -0.09 -5.25
CA HIS A 128 -14.61 1.33 -5.41
C HIS A 128 -15.76 1.56 -6.41
N ILE A 129 -15.87 0.75 -7.46
CA ILE A 129 -16.88 0.97 -8.51
C ILE A 129 -18.15 0.18 -8.18
N VAL A 130 -18.05 -1.14 -8.02
CA VAL A 130 -19.24 -2.00 -7.77
C VAL A 130 -19.55 -2.13 -6.28
N GLN A 131 -18.53 -2.09 -5.42
CA GLN A 131 -18.65 -2.32 -3.98
C GLN A 131 -19.42 -3.62 -3.66
N GLU A 132 -18.98 -4.73 -4.26
CA GLU A 132 -19.65 -6.03 -4.14
C GLU A 132 -19.62 -6.52 -2.69
N LYS A 133 -20.80 -6.66 -2.06
CA LYS A 133 -20.91 -6.97 -0.63
C LYS A 133 -21.03 -8.47 -0.31
N LEU A 134 -21.43 -9.28 -1.27
CA LEU A 134 -21.78 -10.70 -1.03
C LEU A 134 -20.62 -11.67 -1.26
N ARG A 135 -19.56 -11.25 -1.89
CA ARG A 135 -18.41 -12.08 -2.25
C ARG A 135 -17.09 -11.38 -1.91
N PRO A 136 -16.06 -12.13 -1.51
CA PRO A 136 -14.73 -11.55 -1.31
C PRO A 136 -14.17 -11.03 -2.64
N LEU A 137 -13.15 -10.20 -2.56
CA LEU A 137 -12.37 -9.82 -3.74
C LEU A 137 -11.85 -11.08 -4.45
N PRO A 138 -11.72 -11.07 -5.79
CA PRO A 138 -11.28 -12.25 -6.54
C PRO A 138 -9.95 -12.83 -6.04
N ILE A 139 -9.02 -12.00 -5.58
CA ILE A 139 -7.75 -12.46 -5.01
C ILE A 139 -7.96 -13.31 -3.77
N ILE A 140 -8.86 -12.91 -2.87
CA ILE A 140 -9.19 -13.66 -1.63
C ILE A 140 -9.89 -14.97 -1.97
N GLU A 141 -10.74 -14.99 -3.00
CA GLU A 141 -11.37 -16.22 -3.47
C GLU A 141 -10.32 -17.26 -3.93
N VAL A 142 -9.28 -16.81 -4.65
CA VAL A 142 -8.16 -17.67 -5.07
C VAL A 142 -7.34 -18.12 -3.87
N MET A 143 -7.01 -17.22 -2.94
CA MET A 143 -6.25 -17.55 -1.71
C MET A 143 -6.97 -18.58 -0.84
N ASN A 144 -8.29 -18.44 -0.68
CA ASN A 144 -9.11 -19.44 0.02
C ASN A 144 -8.99 -20.83 -0.60
N ARG A 145 -9.01 -20.92 -1.95
CA ARG A 145 -8.85 -22.19 -2.68
C ARG A 145 -7.47 -22.79 -2.59
N LEU A 146 -6.45 -21.94 -2.51
CA LEU A 146 -5.06 -22.35 -2.31
C LEU A 146 -4.77 -22.75 -0.86
N LYS A 147 -5.74 -22.53 0.05
CA LYS A 147 -5.65 -22.84 1.48
C LYS A 147 -4.46 -22.14 2.13
N TYR A 148 -4.39 -20.80 2.00
CA TYR A 148 -3.47 -20.02 2.80
C TYR A 148 -3.75 -20.26 4.29
N ASP A 149 -2.72 -20.32 5.11
CA ASP A 149 -2.84 -20.54 6.56
C ASP A 149 -2.99 -19.23 7.32
N ALA A 150 -2.19 -18.23 6.97
CA ALA A 150 -2.25 -16.89 7.54
C ALA A 150 -1.63 -15.87 6.59
N ILE A 151 -2.04 -14.61 6.78
CA ILE A 151 -1.38 -13.45 6.19
C ILE A 151 -1.15 -12.39 7.26
N THR A 152 -0.19 -11.49 7.06
CA THR A 152 -0.15 -10.24 7.83
C THR A 152 -0.84 -9.14 7.04
N LEU A 153 -1.33 -8.10 7.74
CA LEU A 153 -1.80 -6.89 7.07
C LEU A 153 -0.63 -6.10 6.52
N GLY A 154 -0.82 -5.48 5.34
CA GLY A 154 0.08 -4.48 4.81
C GLY A 154 -0.55 -3.08 4.83
N ASN A 155 0.24 -2.03 4.52
CA ASN A 155 -0.27 -0.66 4.55
C ASN A 155 -1.31 -0.41 3.47
N HIS A 156 -1.17 -1.01 2.29
CA HIS A 156 -2.14 -0.88 1.20
C HIS A 156 -3.46 -1.62 1.47
N ASP A 157 -3.50 -2.56 2.40
CA ASP A 157 -4.77 -3.21 2.79
C ASP A 157 -5.73 -2.24 3.51
N PHE A 158 -5.24 -1.10 3.98
CA PHE A 158 -6.04 -0.01 4.57
C PHE A 158 -6.50 1.05 3.55
N GLU A 159 -6.09 0.99 2.28
CA GLU A 159 -6.52 1.96 1.25
C GLU A 159 -7.96 1.75 0.75
N PRO A 160 -8.45 0.52 0.56
CA PRO A 160 -9.86 0.31 0.23
C PRO A 160 -10.77 0.81 1.35
N PRO A 161 -12.06 1.07 1.07
CA PRO A 161 -13.03 1.37 2.13
C PRO A 161 -12.96 0.33 3.25
N VAL A 162 -13.01 0.78 4.51
CA VAL A 162 -12.88 -0.11 5.68
C VAL A 162 -13.90 -1.25 5.65
N SER A 163 -15.10 -1.02 5.09
CA SER A 163 -16.10 -2.06 4.88
C SER A 163 -15.60 -3.19 3.98
N VAL A 164 -14.80 -2.86 2.96
CA VAL A 164 -14.20 -3.85 2.04
C VAL A 164 -13.16 -4.69 2.78
N LEU A 165 -12.25 -4.06 3.54
CA LEU A 165 -11.27 -4.82 4.35
C LEU A 165 -11.97 -5.76 5.33
N LYS A 166 -12.95 -5.26 6.09
CA LYS A 166 -13.74 -6.07 7.03
C LYS A 166 -14.44 -7.26 6.37
N GLN A 167 -15.03 -7.03 5.20
CA GLN A 167 -15.70 -8.07 4.42
C GLN A 167 -14.71 -9.16 3.98
N ASN A 168 -13.55 -8.77 3.46
CA ASN A 168 -12.54 -9.73 3.01
C ASN A 168 -11.99 -10.54 4.18
N ILE A 169 -11.75 -9.94 5.35
CA ILE A 169 -11.37 -10.66 6.57
C ILE A 169 -12.44 -11.67 6.96
N ALA A 170 -13.71 -11.26 6.98
CA ALA A 170 -14.83 -12.13 7.36
C ALA A 170 -15.05 -13.31 6.39
N GLN A 171 -14.68 -13.15 5.12
CA GLN A 171 -14.84 -14.14 4.05
C GLN A 171 -13.56 -14.92 3.73
N SER A 172 -12.48 -14.69 4.49
CA SER A 172 -11.25 -15.45 4.40
C SER A 172 -11.30 -16.73 5.22
N ASN A 173 -10.76 -17.82 4.68
CA ASN A 173 -10.59 -19.09 5.38
C ASN A 173 -9.24 -19.16 6.13
N PHE A 174 -8.52 -18.07 6.21
CA PHE A 174 -7.22 -17.92 6.84
C PHE A 174 -7.20 -16.72 7.80
N SER A 175 -6.18 -16.66 8.66
CA SER A 175 -6.06 -15.59 9.65
C SER A 175 -5.36 -14.36 9.08
N TRP A 176 -5.87 -13.16 9.39
CA TRP A 176 -5.22 -11.89 9.14
C TRP A 176 -4.55 -11.42 10.43
N LEU A 177 -3.24 -11.31 10.43
CA LEU A 177 -2.43 -11.05 11.61
C LEU A 177 -1.92 -9.61 11.63
N ALA A 178 -1.96 -8.95 12.80
CA ALA A 178 -1.26 -7.68 13.03
C ALA A 178 -1.15 -7.39 14.54
N ALA A 179 -0.08 -7.83 15.16
CA ALA A 179 0.12 -7.75 16.61
C ALA A 179 0.31 -6.30 17.11
N ASN A 180 0.76 -5.40 16.24
CA ASN A 180 1.06 -4.01 16.57
C ASN A 180 -0.01 -3.01 16.11
N VAL A 181 -1.22 -3.48 15.81
CA VAL A 181 -2.36 -2.60 15.49
C VAL A 181 -3.39 -2.69 16.60
N ARG A 182 -3.71 -1.57 17.24
CA ARG A 182 -4.70 -1.49 18.32
C ARG A 182 -5.55 -0.23 18.24
N PHE A 183 -6.64 -0.22 18.98
CA PHE A 183 -7.35 1.04 19.22
C PHE A 183 -6.53 1.96 20.14
N GLN A 184 -6.67 3.27 19.94
CA GLN A 184 -5.96 4.29 20.74
C GLN A 184 -6.08 4.09 22.25
N ASN A 185 -7.25 3.65 22.74
CA ASN A 185 -7.53 3.45 24.15
C ASN A 185 -7.48 1.97 24.59
N ALA A 186 -6.99 1.08 23.73
CA ALA A 186 -6.88 -0.35 24.02
C ALA A 186 -5.42 -0.76 24.22
N LYS A 187 -5.20 -1.71 25.12
CA LYS A 187 -3.89 -2.36 25.30
C LYS A 187 -3.72 -3.59 24.40
N GLN A 188 -4.84 -4.22 24.06
CA GLN A 188 -4.84 -5.43 23.23
C GLN A 188 -4.84 -5.11 21.73
N PRO A 189 -4.21 -5.92 20.89
CA PRO A 189 -4.27 -5.79 19.45
C PRO A 189 -5.71 -5.88 18.94
N LEU A 190 -6.00 -5.17 17.85
CA LEU A 190 -7.28 -5.26 17.14
C LEU A 190 -7.40 -6.56 16.33
N PHE A 191 -6.30 -7.00 15.75
CA PHE A 191 -6.21 -8.22 14.95
C PHE A 191 -5.50 -9.33 15.74
N PRO A 192 -5.73 -10.62 15.40
CA PRO A 192 -4.94 -11.70 15.99
C PRO A 192 -3.44 -11.39 15.88
N PRO A 193 -2.70 -11.46 16.99
CA PRO A 193 -1.27 -11.16 16.97
C PRO A 193 -0.45 -12.27 16.29
N TYR A 194 -0.90 -13.51 16.44
CA TYR A 194 -0.22 -14.69 15.92
C TYR A 194 -1.20 -15.82 15.56
N LYS A 195 -0.69 -16.82 14.88
CA LYS A 195 -1.34 -18.09 14.58
C LYS A 195 -0.45 -19.24 15.03
N ILE A 196 -1.02 -20.23 15.72
CA ILE A 196 -0.35 -21.49 15.99
C ILE A 196 -0.81 -22.53 14.97
N LEU A 197 0.16 -23.20 14.38
CA LEU A 197 -0.05 -24.30 13.44
C LEU A 197 0.70 -25.54 13.96
N ILE A 198 0.06 -26.70 13.90
CA ILE A 198 0.73 -27.98 14.18
C ILE A 198 0.86 -28.70 12.84
N ARG A 199 2.08 -28.95 12.41
CA ARG A 199 2.40 -29.57 11.13
C ARG A 199 3.50 -30.63 11.32
N ASN A 200 3.25 -31.84 10.91
CA ASN A 200 4.18 -32.96 11.08
C ASN A 200 4.73 -33.09 12.52
N GLY A 201 3.89 -32.80 13.54
CA GLY A 201 4.29 -32.82 14.95
C GLY A 201 5.07 -31.58 15.43
N VAL A 202 5.46 -30.66 14.54
CA VAL A 202 6.12 -29.40 14.89
C VAL A 202 5.06 -28.36 15.23
N ARG A 203 5.21 -27.68 16.38
CA ARG A 203 4.36 -26.59 16.80
C ARG A 203 4.94 -25.24 16.33
N VAL A 204 4.33 -24.68 15.30
CA VAL A 204 4.80 -23.48 14.62
C VAL A 204 4.00 -22.27 15.09
N GLY A 205 4.70 -21.23 15.58
CA GLY A 205 4.13 -19.93 15.85
C GLY A 205 4.40 -18.98 14.69
N VAL A 206 3.36 -18.32 14.17
CA VAL A 206 3.46 -17.29 13.13
C VAL A 206 3.05 -15.96 13.74
N LEU A 207 4.01 -15.07 14.00
CA LEU A 207 3.77 -13.72 14.54
C LEU A 207 3.60 -12.73 13.37
N GLY A 208 2.47 -12.03 13.30
CA GLY A 208 2.21 -11.02 12.28
C GLY A 208 2.48 -9.60 12.76
N LEU A 209 3.27 -8.82 12.00
CA LEU A 209 3.53 -7.40 12.26
C LEU A 209 3.42 -6.59 10.97
N ILE A 210 2.86 -5.39 11.08
CA ILE A 210 2.78 -4.41 9.99
C ILE A 210 3.72 -3.23 10.27
N THR A 211 4.21 -2.60 9.21
CA THR A 211 4.95 -1.35 9.32
C THR A 211 4.18 -0.29 10.12
N PRO A 212 4.80 0.36 11.10
CA PRO A 212 4.18 1.47 11.81
C PRO A 212 4.13 2.76 10.97
N GLY A 213 4.67 2.74 9.74
CA GLY A 213 4.62 3.84 8.78
C GLY A 213 3.24 4.08 8.15
N VAL A 214 2.23 3.25 8.41
CA VAL A 214 0.87 3.43 7.86
C VAL A 214 0.36 4.87 7.96
N PRO A 215 0.58 5.63 9.07
CA PRO A 215 0.15 7.02 9.15
C PRO A 215 0.78 7.97 8.14
N LEU A 216 1.88 7.59 7.50
CA LEU A 216 2.55 8.38 6.46
C LEU A 216 1.87 8.27 5.09
N TRP A 217 1.10 7.21 4.86
CA TRP A 217 0.59 6.88 3.52
C TRP A 217 -0.92 6.82 3.44
N ILE A 218 -1.59 6.42 4.52
CA ILE A 218 -3.02 6.14 4.56
C ILE A 218 -3.81 7.30 5.15
N ASP A 219 -4.93 7.63 4.52
CA ASP A 219 -5.80 8.70 4.97
C ASP A 219 -6.24 8.53 6.42
N PRO A 220 -6.22 9.60 7.24
CA PRO A 220 -6.65 9.55 8.64
C PRO A 220 -8.04 8.96 8.84
N GLU A 221 -8.97 9.16 7.92
CA GLU A 221 -10.34 8.62 8.02
C GLU A 221 -10.37 7.08 7.93
N GLN A 222 -9.49 6.47 7.13
CA GLN A 222 -9.44 5.01 6.97
C GLN A 222 -8.79 4.31 8.16
N ARG A 223 -7.90 4.99 8.88
CA ARG A 223 -7.19 4.48 10.07
C ARG A 223 -7.62 5.16 11.38
N LYS A 224 -8.78 5.82 11.38
CA LYS A 224 -9.26 6.61 12.53
C LYS A 224 -9.38 5.79 13.80
N GLY A 225 -8.75 6.29 14.86
CA GLY A 225 -8.71 5.62 16.16
C GLY A 225 -7.76 4.43 16.24
N LEU A 226 -7.00 4.13 15.17
CA LEU A 226 -5.98 3.09 15.18
C LEU A 226 -4.61 3.67 15.51
N ILE A 227 -3.85 2.91 16.29
CA ILE A 227 -2.44 3.12 16.59
C ILE A 227 -1.65 1.96 15.99
N PHE A 228 -0.51 2.27 15.40
CA PHE A 228 0.45 1.32 14.86
C PHE A 228 1.71 1.40 15.73
N ASP A 229 1.82 0.46 16.67
CA ASP A 229 2.89 0.44 17.64
C ASP A 229 4.23 0.05 17.00
N GLU A 230 5.31 0.37 17.69
CA GLU A 230 6.67 0.03 17.29
C GLU A 230 6.85 -1.48 17.21
N MET A 231 7.53 -1.95 16.13
CA MET A 231 7.58 -3.37 15.80
C MET A 231 8.51 -4.18 16.73
N LEU A 232 9.67 -3.64 17.10
CA LEU A 232 10.66 -4.37 17.91
C LEU A 232 10.14 -4.65 19.32
N GLU A 233 9.58 -3.65 20.00
CA GLU A 233 9.03 -3.83 21.34
C GLU A 233 7.79 -4.72 21.33
N THR A 234 6.93 -4.58 20.30
CA THR A 234 5.81 -5.49 20.10
C THR A 234 6.27 -6.92 19.88
N ALA A 235 7.31 -7.11 19.05
CA ALA A 235 7.89 -8.44 18.81
C ALA A 235 8.44 -9.07 20.09
N LYS A 236 9.19 -8.32 20.91
CA LYS A 236 9.72 -8.80 22.20
C LYS A 236 8.63 -9.35 23.09
N TYR A 237 7.52 -8.61 23.21
CA TYR A 237 6.39 -9.03 24.05
C TYR A 237 5.77 -10.35 23.54
N TRP A 238 5.41 -10.41 22.26
CA TRP A 238 4.72 -11.59 21.71
C TRP A 238 5.62 -12.80 21.53
N VAL A 239 6.91 -12.61 21.30
CA VAL A 239 7.89 -13.70 21.32
C VAL A 239 7.93 -14.39 22.67
N LYS A 240 7.92 -13.60 23.76
CA LYS A 240 7.87 -14.16 25.11
C LYS A 240 6.62 -15.01 25.31
N VAL A 241 5.44 -14.52 24.92
CA VAL A 241 4.18 -15.29 24.98
C VAL A 241 4.29 -16.58 24.18
N LEU A 242 4.78 -16.50 22.93
CA LEU A 242 4.89 -17.66 22.04
C LEU A 242 5.85 -18.72 22.57
N ARG A 243 7.02 -18.32 23.10
CA ARG A 243 8.01 -19.26 23.62
C ARG A 243 7.66 -19.82 24.99
N GLU A 244 7.21 -18.97 25.93
CA GLU A 244 7.00 -19.34 27.33
C GLU A 244 5.60 -19.91 27.59
N GLU A 245 4.55 -19.34 26.95
CA GLU A 245 3.17 -19.72 27.22
C GLU A 245 2.61 -20.69 26.19
N GLU A 246 2.88 -20.43 24.88
CA GLU A 246 2.44 -21.30 23.78
C GLU A 246 3.42 -22.44 23.51
N ASN A 247 4.63 -22.40 24.03
CA ASN A 247 5.65 -23.46 23.88
C ASN A 247 5.84 -23.93 22.43
N ILE A 248 6.05 -23.00 21.51
CA ILE A 248 6.31 -23.30 20.11
C ILE A 248 7.69 -23.90 19.90
N ASP A 249 7.79 -24.77 18.89
CA ASP A 249 9.06 -25.36 18.46
C ASP A 249 9.76 -24.50 17.41
N PHE A 250 8.99 -23.85 16.52
CA PHE A 250 9.47 -23.05 15.40
C PHE A 250 8.74 -21.71 15.33
N LEU A 251 9.49 -20.60 15.24
CA LEU A 251 8.94 -19.24 15.23
C LEU A 251 9.15 -18.57 13.88
N ILE A 252 8.05 -18.22 13.22
CA ILE A 252 8.03 -17.41 12.00
C ILE A 252 7.62 -16.00 12.33
N GLY A 253 8.45 -15.01 11.95
CA GLY A 253 8.05 -13.61 11.83
C GLY A 253 7.47 -13.37 10.43
N LEU A 254 6.18 -13.03 10.36
CA LEU A 254 5.49 -12.67 9.12
C LEU A 254 5.28 -11.16 9.12
N PHE A 255 6.20 -10.42 8.48
CA PHE A 255 6.31 -8.98 8.65
C PHE A 255 6.05 -8.23 7.35
N HIS A 256 5.06 -7.34 7.36
CA HIS A 256 4.92 -6.36 6.29
C HIS A 256 5.75 -5.11 6.61
N SER A 257 7.06 -5.21 6.40
CA SER A 257 8.03 -4.15 6.66
C SER A 257 9.33 -4.44 5.93
N GLY A 258 9.99 -3.39 5.42
CA GLY A 258 11.27 -3.54 4.73
C GLY A 258 12.44 -3.95 5.63
N ASP A 259 13.51 -4.44 5.00
CA ASP A 259 14.74 -4.87 5.66
C ASP A 259 15.75 -3.72 5.82
N ASN A 260 15.51 -2.75 6.69
CA ASN A 260 16.36 -1.58 6.94
C ASN A 260 16.51 -0.63 5.74
N THR A 261 15.48 -0.44 4.94
CA THR A 261 15.45 0.60 3.93
C THR A 261 15.23 1.95 4.62
N ARG A 262 15.88 3.01 4.12
CA ARG A 262 15.69 4.38 4.66
C ARG A 262 14.45 5.08 4.09
N TYR A 263 13.59 4.34 3.41
CA TYR A 263 12.37 4.89 2.82
C TYR A 263 11.48 5.50 3.89
N ASP A 264 11.15 6.77 3.73
CA ASP A 264 10.31 7.58 4.64
C ASP A 264 10.78 7.64 6.12
N GLN A 265 12.01 7.22 6.44
CA GLN A 265 12.55 7.29 7.79
C GLN A 265 12.63 8.73 8.31
N ASP A 266 13.14 9.65 7.48
CA ASP A 266 13.28 11.06 7.85
C ASP A 266 11.91 11.69 8.14
N VAL A 267 10.87 11.26 7.40
CA VAL A 267 9.49 11.74 7.59
C VAL A 267 8.90 11.17 8.86
N ALA A 268 9.11 9.88 9.12
CA ALA A 268 8.67 9.21 10.34
C ALA A 268 9.27 9.90 11.58
N SER A 269 10.59 10.12 11.58
CA SER A 269 11.29 10.82 12.65
C SER A 269 10.78 12.24 12.86
N ALA A 270 10.53 12.99 11.79
CA ALA A 270 10.01 14.36 11.88
C ALA A 270 8.57 14.44 12.41
N ARG A 271 7.83 13.33 12.43
CA ARG A 271 6.46 13.20 12.95
C ARG A 271 6.36 12.39 14.22
N ASP A 272 7.48 12.09 14.84
CA ASP A 272 7.56 11.27 16.06
C ASP A 272 6.88 9.90 15.89
N LEU A 273 7.04 9.30 14.71
CA LEU A 273 6.54 7.97 14.38
C LEU A 273 7.66 6.93 14.48
N PRO A 274 7.33 5.67 14.85
CA PRO A 274 8.30 4.59 14.89
C PRO A 274 8.95 4.32 13.52
N TYR A 275 10.09 3.65 13.54
CA TYR A 275 10.86 3.29 12.34
C TYR A 275 10.06 2.39 11.40
N PRO A 276 9.79 2.81 10.13
CA PRO A 276 8.83 2.13 9.26
C PRO A 276 9.36 0.83 8.62
N ASN A 277 10.67 0.57 8.62
CA ASN A 277 11.29 -0.55 7.90
C ASN A 277 12.09 -1.46 8.85
N ALA A 278 11.41 -2.05 9.83
CA ALA A 278 12.04 -2.66 11.01
C ALA A 278 12.31 -4.18 10.88
N ALA A 279 11.92 -4.87 9.79
CA ALA A 279 12.09 -6.33 9.70
C ALA A 279 13.55 -6.77 9.85
N GLY A 280 14.48 -6.07 9.19
CA GLY A 280 15.90 -6.34 9.34
C GLY A 280 16.44 -5.98 10.73
N MET A 281 15.96 -4.87 11.32
CA MET A 281 16.34 -4.46 12.68
C MET A 281 15.91 -5.52 13.72
N ILE A 282 14.71 -6.09 13.58
CA ILE A 282 14.25 -7.18 14.44
C ILE A 282 15.20 -8.39 14.33
N ALA A 283 15.58 -8.79 13.11
CA ALA A 283 16.55 -9.88 12.93
C ALA A 283 17.91 -9.59 13.56
N ASP A 284 18.36 -8.32 13.49
CA ASP A 284 19.67 -7.90 14.03
C ASP A 284 19.70 -7.82 15.57
N TYR A 285 18.58 -7.51 16.21
CA TYR A 285 18.55 -7.22 17.65
C TYR A 285 17.66 -8.16 18.49
N LEU A 286 16.89 -9.06 17.84
CA LEU A 286 16.05 -10.05 18.53
C LEU A 286 16.33 -11.47 17.99
N PRO A 287 17.33 -12.18 18.54
CA PRO A 287 17.88 -13.42 17.96
C PRO A 287 17.06 -14.67 18.30
N VAL A 288 15.75 -14.62 18.06
CA VAL A 288 14.82 -15.69 18.50
C VAL A 288 13.93 -16.20 17.39
N PHE A 289 13.96 -15.55 16.22
CA PHE A 289 13.20 -15.99 15.06
C PHE A 289 13.96 -17.08 14.30
N ASP A 290 13.28 -18.18 14.00
CA ASP A 290 13.83 -19.25 13.18
C ASP A 290 13.71 -18.94 11.69
N LEU A 291 12.74 -18.08 11.30
CA LEU A 291 12.53 -17.57 9.96
C LEU A 291 11.81 -16.23 10.03
N ILE A 292 12.21 -15.26 9.21
CA ILE A 292 11.45 -14.03 8.94
C ILE A 292 11.04 -14.02 7.46
N ILE A 293 9.76 -13.80 7.20
CA ILE A 293 9.19 -13.53 5.87
C ILE A 293 8.81 -12.07 5.82
N SER A 294 9.39 -11.31 4.88
CA SER A 294 9.29 -9.84 4.83
C SER A 294 8.66 -9.38 3.52
N GLY A 295 7.67 -8.49 3.61
CA GLY A 295 7.04 -7.78 2.48
C GLY A 295 7.47 -6.31 2.37
N HIS A 296 6.61 -5.48 1.75
CA HIS A 296 6.70 -4.01 1.64
C HIS A 296 7.77 -3.47 0.69
N ALA A 297 8.93 -4.09 0.63
CA ALA A 297 10.07 -3.61 -0.18
C ALA A 297 10.01 -4.04 -1.66
N HIS A 298 9.05 -4.88 -2.06
CA HIS A 298 8.87 -5.43 -3.41
C HIS A 298 10.15 -6.10 -3.95
N ARG A 299 10.94 -6.73 -3.10
CA ARG A 299 12.21 -7.37 -3.47
C ARG A 299 12.13 -8.86 -3.33
N ILE A 300 12.84 -9.57 -4.20
CA ILE A 300 13.09 -11.00 -4.05
C ILE A 300 14.46 -11.16 -3.41
N SER A 301 14.50 -11.79 -2.25
CA SER A 301 15.77 -11.96 -1.54
C SER A 301 15.70 -13.08 -0.50
N PRO A 302 16.50 -14.13 -0.62
CA PRO A 302 16.93 -14.89 0.53
C PRO A 302 18.15 -14.20 1.14
N LYS A 303 18.09 -13.85 2.43
CA LYS A 303 19.21 -13.31 3.19
C LYS A 303 19.37 -14.05 4.51
N ARG A 304 20.56 -14.00 5.07
CA ARG A 304 20.79 -14.30 6.48
C ARG A 304 21.23 -13.01 7.15
N ARG A 305 20.58 -12.68 8.26
CA ARG A 305 20.93 -11.52 9.09
C ARG A 305 21.68 -12.03 10.31
N THR A 306 22.83 -11.44 10.56
CA THR A 306 23.63 -11.75 11.76
C THR A 306 23.16 -10.91 12.90
N ASN A 307 22.68 -11.54 13.96
CA ASN A 307 22.32 -10.84 15.18
C ASN A 307 23.55 -10.19 15.82
N GLN A 308 23.43 -8.91 16.14
CA GLN A 308 24.54 -8.09 16.65
C GLN A 308 24.93 -8.41 18.11
N LEU A 309 24.06 -9.11 18.85
CA LEU A 309 24.28 -9.42 20.26
C LEU A 309 24.99 -10.77 20.47
N ASN A 310 24.69 -11.77 19.65
CA ASN A 310 25.15 -13.14 19.88
C ASN A 310 25.59 -13.90 18.62
N GLY A 311 25.63 -13.24 17.46
CA GLY A 311 26.06 -13.86 16.21
C GLY A 311 25.06 -14.84 15.58
N HIS A 312 23.86 -15.02 16.16
CA HIS A 312 22.83 -15.88 15.59
C HIS A 312 22.45 -15.47 14.16
N GLN A 313 22.30 -16.45 13.28
CA GLN A 313 21.95 -16.22 11.88
C GLN A 313 20.44 -16.39 11.69
N THR A 314 19.70 -15.27 11.63
CA THR A 314 18.27 -15.30 11.33
C THR A 314 18.03 -15.29 9.82
N PRO A 315 17.40 -16.33 9.26
CA PRO A 315 16.97 -16.33 7.87
C PRO A 315 15.89 -15.28 7.63
N LEU A 316 16.07 -14.45 6.60
CA LEU A 316 15.07 -13.46 6.14
C LEU A 316 14.83 -13.65 4.65
N VAL A 317 13.61 -14.01 4.29
CA VAL A 317 13.18 -14.18 2.89
C VAL A 317 12.16 -13.11 2.51
N ALA A 318 12.28 -12.60 1.28
CA ALA A 318 11.32 -11.65 0.71
C ALA A 318 10.81 -12.20 -0.63
N PRO A 319 9.50 -12.50 -0.76
CA PRO A 319 8.96 -13.19 -1.94
C PRO A 319 8.82 -12.33 -3.20
N GLY A 320 9.01 -11.02 -3.10
CA GLY A 320 8.79 -10.10 -4.22
C GLY A 320 7.40 -9.49 -4.22
N THR A 321 6.84 -9.23 -5.39
CA THR A 321 5.54 -8.56 -5.55
C THR A 321 4.71 -9.17 -6.67
N ALA A 322 3.39 -8.91 -6.66
CA ALA A 322 2.45 -9.25 -7.73
C ALA A 322 2.50 -10.74 -8.15
N ALA A 323 2.82 -11.63 -7.21
CA ALA A 323 2.98 -13.05 -7.47
C ALA A 323 3.92 -13.37 -8.65
N GLU A 324 5.05 -12.64 -8.78
CA GLU A 324 6.11 -12.97 -9.74
C GLU A 324 6.71 -14.36 -9.47
N GLY A 325 6.59 -14.83 -8.26
CA GLY A 325 7.02 -16.15 -7.81
C GLY A 325 6.58 -16.43 -6.38
N LEU A 326 7.09 -17.53 -5.88
CA LEU A 326 6.82 -18.09 -4.56
C LEU A 326 8.15 -18.39 -3.89
N SER A 327 8.41 -17.82 -2.72
CA SER A 327 9.56 -18.25 -1.89
C SER A 327 9.20 -19.53 -1.17
N THR A 328 10.11 -20.49 -1.14
CA THR A 328 9.98 -21.74 -0.38
C THR A 328 11.14 -21.94 0.58
N VAL A 329 10.82 -22.45 1.75
CA VAL A 329 11.78 -22.78 2.81
C VAL A 329 11.47 -24.18 3.29
N LEU A 330 12.40 -25.10 3.07
CA LEU A 330 12.35 -26.47 3.57
C LEU A 330 13.18 -26.56 4.83
N VAL A 331 12.58 -26.98 5.93
CA VAL A 331 13.24 -27.10 7.24
C VAL A 331 13.20 -28.54 7.69
N ASN A 332 14.37 -29.11 7.93
CA ASN A 332 14.54 -30.45 8.49
C ASN A 332 14.73 -30.36 10.00
N PHE A 333 14.03 -31.23 10.72
CA PHE A 333 14.07 -31.29 12.17
C PHE A 333 14.47 -32.69 12.63
N GLU A 334 15.17 -32.74 13.75
CA GLU A 334 15.44 -33.95 14.51
C GLU A 334 15.07 -33.74 15.98
N GLU A 335 14.40 -34.72 16.56
CA GLU A 335 14.06 -34.67 17.98
C GLU A 335 15.30 -34.85 18.82
N GLN A 336 15.51 -33.94 19.77
CA GLN A 336 16.59 -34.02 20.77
C GLN A 336 16.04 -33.61 22.14
N SER A 337 16.08 -34.53 23.09
CA SER A 337 15.65 -34.27 24.48
C SER A 337 14.20 -33.75 24.64
N GLY A 338 13.28 -34.28 23.84
CA GLY A 338 11.87 -33.91 23.88
C GLY A 338 11.50 -32.62 23.11
N HIS A 339 12.45 -32.11 22.30
CA HIS A 339 12.26 -30.88 21.51
C HIS A 339 12.71 -31.09 20.06
N TRP A 340 12.09 -30.36 19.15
CA TRP A 340 12.53 -30.31 17.77
C TRP A 340 13.73 -29.37 17.61
N LYS A 341 14.79 -29.83 17.02
CA LYS A 341 15.96 -29.03 16.61
C LYS A 341 16.07 -28.97 15.11
N ILE A 342 16.36 -27.79 14.57
CA ILE A 342 16.62 -27.59 13.15
C ILE A 342 17.98 -28.20 12.81
N THR A 343 18.01 -29.10 11.84
CA THR A 343 19.24 -29.71 11.32
C THR A 343 19.68 -29.08 10.00
N GLU A 344 18.70 -28.62 9.19
CA GLU A 344 18.99 -28.02 7.89
C GLU A 344 17.87 -27.08 7.48
N THR A 345 18.21 -26.04 6.72
CA THR A 345 17.24 -25.12 6.09
C THR A 345 17.67 -24.82 4.65
N VAL A 346 16.78 -25.15 3.70
CA VAL A 346 16.99 -24.93 2.26
C VAL A 346 16.00 -23.89 1.75
N TYR A 347 16.49 -22.95 0.95
CA TYR A 347 15.70 -21.84 0.38
C TYR A 347 15.64 -22.00 -1.14
N ASP A 348 14.45 -21.75 -1.71
CA ASP A 348 14.28 -21.68 -3.15
C ASP A 348 13.27 -20.58 -3.53
N TYR A 349 13.31 -20.19 -4.80
CA TYR A 349 12.39 -19.24 -5.37
C TYR A 349 11.82 -19.76 -6.69
N LEU A 350 10.54 -20.09 -6.67
CA LEU A 350 9.82 -20.65 -7.80
C LEU A 350 9.12 -19.53 -8.59
N LYS A 351 9.61 -19.18 -9.76
CA LYS A 351 8.99 -18.17 -10.64
C LYS A 351 7.57 -18.60 -11.05
N ALA A 352 6.69 -17.61 -11.26
CA ALA A 352 5.35 -17.84 -11.77
C ALA A 352 5.34 -18.60 -13.11
N GLY A 353 4.33 -19.41 -13.33
CA GLY A 353 4.13 -20.13 -14.59
C GLY A 353 3.78 -19.18 -15.73
N VAL A 354 4.02 -19.60 -16.97
CA VAL A 354 3.71 -18.79 -18.18
C VAL A 354 2.20 -18.59 -18.31
N SER A 355 1.41 -19.65 -18.11
CA SER A 355 -0.05 -19.63 -18.26
C SER A 355 -0.74 -19.62 -16.90
N PRO A 356 -1.86 -18.88 -16.77
CA PRO A 356 -2.69 -18.95 -15.57
C PRO A 356 -3.42 -20.30 -15.50
N GLU A 357 -3.81 -20.72 -14.32
CA GLU A 357 -4.56 -21.96 -14.13
C GLU A 357 -5.98 -21.82 -14.67
N SER A 358 -6.37 -22.73 -15.60
CA SER A 358 -7.57 -22.58 -16.39
C SER A 358 -8.89 -22.78 -15.61
N GLN A 359 -8.96 -23.71 -14.66
CA GLN A 359 -10.20 -23.98 -13.94
C GLN A 359 -10.63 -22.80 -13.05
N LEU A 360 -9.68 -22.17 -12.33
CA LEU A 360 -9.96 -21.00 -11.53
C LEU A 360 -10.19 -19.77 -12.40
N LEU A 361 -9.43 -19.65 -13.50
CA LEU A 361 -9.64 -18.59 -14.46
C LEU A 361 -11.07 -18.63 -15.01
N ASN A 362 -11.54 -19.78 -15.49
CA ASN A 362 -12.92 -19.96 -16.00
C ASN A 362 -13.97 -19.64 -14.92
N LYS A 363 -13.71 -20.00 -13.66
CA LYS A 363 -14.62 -19.70 -12.55
C LYS A 363 -14.72 -18.21 -12.25
N LEU A 364 -13.64 -17.47 -12.44
CA LEU A 364 -13.58 -16.02 -12.27
C LEU A 364 -14.01 -15.26 -13.54
N GLU A 365 -14.18 -15.95 -14.66
CA GLU A 365 -14.46 -15.39 -15.97
C GLU A 365 -15.57 -14.31 -15.98
N PRO A 366 -16.77 -14.55 -15.38
CA PRO A 366 -17.84 -13.54 -15.39
C PRO A 366 -17.47 -12.26 -14.62
N ARG A 367 -16.55 -12.37 -13.65
CA ARG A 367 -16.06 -11.21 -12.90
C ARG A 367 -14.96 -10.48 -13.67
N LEU A 368 -14.04 -11.22 -14.29
CA LEU A 368 -12.95 -10.65 -15.09
C LEU A 368 -13.47 -9.91 -16.32
N GLN A 369 -14.50 -10.44 -17.01
CA GLN A 369 -15.13 -9.75 -18.13
C GLN A 369 -15.71 -8.37 -17.75
N LYS A 370 -16.29 -8.24 -16.56
CA LYS A 370 -16.75 -6.93 -16.07
C LYS A 370 -15.59 -5.95 -15.89
N VAL A 371 -14.47 -6.42 -15.35
CA VAL A 371 -13.26 -5.61 -15.18
C VAL A 371 -12.68 -5.22 -16.55
N GLU A 372 -12.60 -6.17 -17.48
CA GLU A 372 -12.13 -5.90 -18.85
C GLU A 372 -13.01 -4.87 -19.55
N LYS A 373 -14.33 -5.01 -19.50
CA LYS A 373 -15.24 -4.01 -20.06
C LYS A 373 -14.98 -2.62 -19.47
N TYR A 374 -14.77 -2.52 -18.16
CA TYR A 374 -14.43 -1.27 -17.50
C TYR A 374 -13.07 -0.71 -17.98
N LEU A 375 -12.06 -1.56 -18.14
CA LEU A 375 -10.73 -1.17 -18.58
C LEU A 375 -10.68 -0.78 -20.06
N GLN A 376 -11.54 -1.35 -20.89
CA GLN A 376 -11.64 -1.06 -22.33
C GLN A 376 -12.42 0.21 -22.65
N GLU A 377 -13.03 0.88 -21.67
CA GLU A 377 -13.66 2.17 -21.90
C GLU A 377 -12.65 3.17 -22.48
N GLN A 378 -13.09 3.87 -23.54
CA GLN A 378 -12.26 4.73 -24.37
C GLN A 378 -12.40 6.20 -24.00
N THR A 379 -11.35 6.97 -24.27
CA THR A 379 -11.35 8.43 -24.29
C THR A 379 -11.57 8.97 -25.69
N SER A 380 -11.73 10.28 -25.82
CA SER A 380 -11.80 11.00 -27.10
C SER A 380 -10.42 11.30 -27.70
N VAL A 381 -9.37 10.61 -27.26
CA VAL A 381 -7.98 10.88 -27.63
C VAL A 381 -7.31 9.61 -28.15
N LEU A 382 -6.56 9.74 -29.25
CA LEU A 382 -5.85 8.66 -29.93
C LEU A 382 -4.34 8.76 -29.75
N PHE A 383 -3.63 7.63 -29.86
CA PHE A 383 -2.19 7.59 -30.05
C PHE A 383 -1.81 7.83 -31.52
N LYS A 384 -1.07 8.90 -31.82
CA LYS A 384 -0.41 9.11 -33.11
C LYS A 384 0.89 8.31 -33.22
N ARG A 385 1.64 8.27 -32.16
CA ARG A 385 2.87 7.48 -31.99
C ARG A 385 3.07 7.16 -30.52
N PHE A 386 3.97 6.25 -30.22
CA PHE A 386 4.32 5.99 -28.82
C PHE A 386 5.25 7.09 -28.27
N PRO A 387 4.93 7.61 -27.09
CA PRO A 387 5.80 8.58 -26.43
C PRO A 387 7.07 7.91 -25.91
N ASN A 388 8.15 8.66 -25.91
CA ASN A 388 9.28 8.32 -25.07
C ASN A 388 8.96 8.69 -23.60
N LYS A 389 9.86 8.31 -22.73
CA LYS A 389 9.72 8.49 -21.29
C LYS A 389 9.54 9.95 -20.86
N ILE A 390 10.34 10.87 -21.41
CA ILE A 390 10.31 12.28 -21.04
C ILE A 390 9.01 12.93 -21.52
N GLU A 391 8.59 12.59 -22.73
CA GLU A 391 7.34 13.10 -23.33
C GLU A 391 6.11 12.69 -22.53
N LEU A 392 6.01 11.40 -22.18
CA LEU A 392 4.90 10.91 -21.37
C LEU A 392 4.84 11.61 -20.01
N TYR A 393 5.99 11.84 -19.41
CA TYR A 393 6.09 12.57 -18.16
C TYR A 393 5.61 14.01 -18.27
N ALA A 394 6.12 14.73 -19.26
CA ALA A 394 5.76 16.13 -19.47
C ALA A 394 4.27 16.31 -19.81
N CYS A 395 3.73 15.43 -20.66
CA CYS A 395 2.30 15.40 -20.97
C CYS A 395 1.47 15.05 -19.74
N GLY A 396 1.87 14.04 -18.95
CA GLY A 396 1.14 13.62 -17.76
C GLY A 396 0.99 14.74 -16.72
N ALA A 397 2.02 15.58 -16.57
CA ALA A 397 1.96 16.76 -15.71
C ALA A 397 0.88 17.74 -16.19
N GLU A 398 0.91 18.08 -17.47
CA GLU A 398 -0.05 19.01 -18.06
C GLU A 398 -1.48 18.43 -18.07
N LEU A 399 -1.66 17.14 -18.32
CA LEU A 399 -2.95 16.47 -18.27
C LEU A 399 -3.52 16.46 -16.83
N SER A 400 -2.69 16.18 -15.84
CA SER A 400 -3.12 16.20 -14.44
C SER A 400 -3.57 17.60 -14.03
N PHE A 401 -2.82 18.64 -14.44
CA PHE A 401 -3.19 20.02 -14.20
C PHE A 401 -4.49 20.40 -14.93
N ALA A 402 -4.61 20.07 -16.21
CA ALA A 402 -5.81 20.35 -16.99
C ALA A 402 -7.06 19.69 -16.38
N ALA A 403 -6.93 18.47 -15.89
CA ALA A 403 -8.02 17.74 -15.25
C ALA A 403 -8.50 18.38 -13.94
N VAL A 404 -7.59 18.99 -13.14
CA VAL A 404 -7.95 19.62 -11.86
C VAL A 404 -8.29 21.11 -11.97
N LYS A 405 -7.86 21.78 -13.06
CA LYS A 405 -8.05 23.23 -13.26
C LYS A 405 -9.51 23.66 -13.18
N ASN A 406 -10.44 22.83 -13.66
CA ASN A 406 -11.87 23.13 -13.61
C ASN A 406 -12.46 23.07 -12.21
N LEU A 407 -11.80 22.43 -11.25
CA LEU A 407 -12.26 22.35 -9.85
C LEU A 407 -11.96 23.63 -9.07
N VAL A 408 -10.77 24.21 -9.28
CA VAL A 408 -10.32 25.48 -8.72
C VAL A 408 -9.35 26.12 -9.71
N PRO A 409 -9.79 27.08 -10.53
CA PRO A 409 -9.02 27.62 -11.67
C PRO A 409 -7.68 28.26 -11.31
N GLU A 410 -7.59 28.88 -10.13
CA GLU A 410 -6.38 29.55 -9.63
C GLU A 410 -5.40 28.60 -8.93
N ALA A 411 -5.79 27.36 -8.69
CA ALA A 411 -4.93 26.42 -7.98
C ALA A 411 -3.84 25.87 -8.87
N LEU A 412 -2.65 25.80 -8.31
CA LEU A 412 -1.50 25.11 -8.87
C LEU A 412 -1.63 23.59 -8.66
N SER A 413 -0.79 22.80 -9.30
CA SER A 413 -0.74 21.36 -8.99
C SER A 413 0.69 20.83 -8.85
N LEU A 414 0.86 19.93 -7.90
CA LEU A 414 2.04 19.10 -7.71
C LEU A 414 1.58 17.65 -7.65
N LEU A 415 1.13 17.14 -8.78
CA LEU A 415 0.54 15.81 -8.88
C LEU A 415 1.58 14.83 -9.44
N PRO A 416 1.69 13.63 -8.85
CA PRO A 416 2.64 12.63 -9.32
C PRO A 416 2.20 12.09 -10.66
N TRP A 417 3.16 11.88 -11.53
CA TRP A 417 3.01 11.02 -12.68
C TRP A 417 3.92 9.82 -12.49
N TRP A 418 3.33 8.64 -12.35
CA TRP A 418 4.07 7.42 -12.08
C TRP A 418 4.71 6.86 -13.32
N TRP A 419 5.82 6.23 -13.08
CA TRP A 419 6.77 5.93 -14.07
C TRP A 419 7.21 4.45 -14.02
N ARG A 420 6.30 3.54 -14.36
CA ARG A 420 6.70 2.29 -14.97
C ARG A 420 6.41 2.39 -16.45
N PHE A 421 7.37 2.91 -17.22
CA PHE A 421 7.31 2.87 -18.66
C PHE A 421 7.37 1.39 -19.07
N GLU A 422 6.22 0.77 -19.19
CA GLU A 422 6.06 -0.48 -19.91
C GLU A 422 5.75 -0.11 -21.35
N LYS A 423 6.49 -0.70 -22.31
CA LYS A 423 6.23 -0.51 -23.72
C LYS A 423 4.77 -0.88 -23.99
N LEU A 424 4.02 0.04 -24.56
CA LEU A 424 2.64 -0.23 -24.98
C LEU A 424 2.65 -1.21 -26.14
N PRO A 425 1.61 -2.06 -26.29
CA PRO A 425 1.45 -2.92 -27.45
C PRO A 425 1.39 -2.10 -28.73
N GLU A 426 2.03 -2.57 -29.80
CA GLU A 426 2.00 -1.89 -31.11
C GLU A 426 0.57 -1.74 -31.65
N SER A 427 -0.32 -2.66 -31.28
CA SER A 427 -1.75 -2.61 -31.59
C SER A 427 -2.49 -1.40 -30.98
N ASP A 428 -1.90 -0.67 -30.03
CA ASP A 428 -2.52 0.53 -29.47
C ASP A 428 -2.33 1.77 -30.35
N LEU A 429 -1.41 1.72 -31.31
CA LEU A 429 -1.16 2.83 -32.22
C LEU A 429 -2.38 3.10 -33.11
N GLY A 430 -2.78 4.36 -33.24
CA GLY A 430 -4.00 4.76 -33.97
C GLY A 430 -5.31 4.48 -33.22
N ASN A 431 -5.25 3.88 -32.03
CA ASN A 431 -6.42 3.59 -31.21
C ASN A 431 -6.59 4.59 -30.07
N SER A 432 -7.82 4.69 -29.55
CA SER A 432 -8.16 5.54 -28.42
C SER A 432 -7.41 5.11 -27.15
N LEU A 433 -7.03 6.09 -26.36
CA LEU A 433 -6.60 5.85 -24.98
C LEU A 433 -7.75 5.16 -24.23
N ARG A 434 -7.44 4.03 -23.59
CA ARG A 434 -8.37 3.27 -22.75
C ARG A 434 -8.04 3.44 -21.28
N ARG A 435 -9.00 3.15 -20.42
CA ARG A 435 -8.83 3.23 -18.95
C ARG A 435 -7.64 2.39 -18.46
N GLU A 436 -7.35 1.25 -19.08
CA GLU A 436 -6.20 0.40 -18.72
C GLU A 436 -4.86 1.13 -18.77
N HIS A 437 -4.67 2.09 -19.68
CA HIS A 437 -3.44 2.88 -19.78
C HIS A 437 -3.19 3.70 -18.51
N PHE A 438 -4.28 4.24 -17.92
CA PHE A 438 -4.18 5.02 -16.68
C PHE A 438 -3.85 4.16 -15.46
N PHE A 439 -4.29 2.90 -15.42
CA PHE A 439 -3.85 1.95 -14.40
C PHE A 439 -2.37 1.59 -14.52
N ARG A 440 -1.82 1.61 -15.73
CA ARG A 440 -0.37 1.40 -15.94
C ARG A 440 0.45 2.63 -15.52
N TRP A 441 -0.05 3.84 -15.83
CA TRP A 441 0.65 5.10 -15.57
C TRP A 441 0.46 5.62 -14.16
N LEU A 442 -0.70 5.35 -13.55
CA LEU A 442 -1.10 5.79 -12.21
C LEU A 442 -1.62 4.58 -11.40
N PRO A 443 -0.74 3.67 -10.99
CA PRO A 443 -1.14 2.39 -10.39
C PRO A 443 -1.71 2.49 -8.98
N TYR A 444 -1.54 3.63 -8.30
CA TYR A 444 -2.02 3.83 -6.94
C TYR A 444 -3.39 4.51 -6.91
N ASP A 445 -4.18 4.19 -5.89
CA ASP A 445 -5.54 4.70 -5.70
C ASP A 445 -5.53 6.08 -5.03
N ASN A 446 -4.61 6.95 -5.48
CA ASN A 446 -4.45 8.28 -4.93
C ASN A 446 -5.65 9.18 -5.24
N ARG A 447 -6.18 9.82 -4.19
CA ARG A 447 -7.15 10.93 -4.28
C ARG A 447 -6.43 12.26 -4.29
N ILE A 448 -7.11 13.32 -4.68
CA ILE A 448 -6.55 14.66 -4.67
C ILE A 448 -7.03 15.47 -3.48
N VAL A 449 -6.15 16.35 -2.99
CA VAL A 449 -6.42 17.26 -1.89
C VAL A 449 -5.95 18.67 -2.28
N LEU A 450 -6.75 19.66 -1.94
CA LEU A 450 -6.41 21.08 -2.10
C LEU A 450 -5.84 21.60 -0.78
N VAL A 451 -4.66 22.17 -0.84
CA VAL A 451 -3.97 22.75 0.32
C VAL A 451 -3.49 24.17 0.04
N GLN A 452 -3.34 24.98 1.09
CA GLN A 452 -2.67 26.28 1.00
C GLN A 452 -1.18 26.09 1.33
N MET A 453 -0.30 26.43 0.40
CA MET A 453 1.15 26.28 0.58
C MET A 453 1.87 27.62 0.37
N PHE A 454 2.80 27.94 1.24
CA PHE A 454 3.73 29.05 0.96
C PHE A 454 4.64 28.69 -0.23
N GLY A 455 5.03 29.69 -1.03
CA GLY A 455 5.92 29.47 -2.17
C GLY A 455 7.24 28.79 -1.76
N ARG A 456 7.78 29.07 -0.57
CA ARG A 456 8.95 28.37 0.00
C ARG A 456 8.69 26.88 0.25
N GLN A 457 7.48 26.47 0.64
CA GLN A 457 7.13 25.06 0.85
C GLN A 457 7.08 24.31 -0.48
N ILE A 458 6.54 24.95 -1.53
CA ILE A 458 6.54 24.42 -2.90
C ILE A 458 7.97 24.19 -3.38
N GLU A 459 8.86 25.18 -3.19
CA GLU A 459 10.28 25.08 -3.56
C GLU A 459 11.00 23.94 -2.82
N ILE A 460 10.81 23.84 -1.49
CA ILE A 460 11.40 22.76 -0.66
C ILE A 460 10.92 21.40 -1.13
N MET A 461 9.63 21.28 -1.43
CA MET A 461 9.03 20.04 -1.89
C MET A 461 9.64 19.57 -3.21
N LEU A 462 9.72 20.45 -4.20
CA LEU A 462 10.31 20.17 -5.50
C LEU A 462 11.82 19.91 -5.40
N GLU A 463 12.55 20.67 -4.59
CA GLU A 463 13.99 20.49 -4.39
C GLU A 463 14.31 19.15 -3.71
N SER A 464 13.49 18.73 -2.76
CA SER A 464 13.58 17.40 -2.15
C SER A 464 13.43 16.30 -3.19
N TYR A 465 12.46 16.42 -4.10
CA TYR A 465 12.29 15.50 -5.23
C TYR A 465 13.48 15.47 -6.16
N ARG A 466 13.99 16.63 -6.51
CA ARG A 466 15.18 16.75 -7.38
C ARG A 466 16.38 16.03 -6.79
N ARG A 467 16.64 16.21 -5.50
CA ARG A 467 17.76 15.54 -4.79
C ARG A 467 17.60 14.03 -4.75
N GLN A 468 16.40 13.54 -4.52
CA GLN A 468 16.11 12.11 -4.53
C GLN A 468 16.32 11.47 -5.91
N LYS A 469 16.07 12.20 -6.99
CA LYS A 469 16.26 11.71 -8.37
C LYS A 469 17.71 11.37 -8.70
N PHE A 470 18.70 12.05 -8.10
CA PHE A 470 20.13 11.86 -8.36
C PHE A 470 20.85 10.99 -7.31
N GLY A 471 20.14 10.53 -6.26
CA GLY A 471 20.65 9.60 -5.26
C GLY A 471 20.19 8.16 -5.49
N TRP A 472 20.35 7.33 -4.47
CA TRP A 472 19.95 5.90 -4.49
C TRP A 472 18.46 5.69 -4.82
N TYR A 473 17.63 6.71 -4.57
CA TYR A 473 16.20 6.77 -4.91
C TYR A 473 15.91 7.14 -6.37
N ALA A 474 16.93 7.28 -7.23
CA ALA A 474 16.73 7.42 -8.68
C ALA A 474 15.94 6.25 -9.31
N ARG A 475 15.66 5.22 -8.55
CA ARG A 475 14.75 4.11 -8.90
C ARG A 475 13.31 4.35 -8.44
N SER A 476 13.02 5.38 -7.63
CA SER A 476 11.65 5.78 -7.30
C SER A 476 10.96 6.25 -8.57
N SER A 477 9.85 5.64 -8.86
CA SER A 477 9.09 5.86 -10.08
C SER A 477 8.19 7.10 -10.05
N THR A 478 8.20 7.86 -8.95
CA THR A 478 7.32 9.03 -8.77
C THR A 478 8.10 10.32 -8.98
N ILE A 479 7.62 11.19 -9.84
CA ILE A 479 8.12 12.54 -10.01
C ILE A 479 6.94 13.50 -9.87
N LEU A 480 7.05 14.51 -8.99
CA LEU A 480 6.09 15.60 -8.96
C LEU A 480 6.26 16.48 -10.17
N ALA A 481 5.16 16.73 -10.83
CA ALA A 481 5.12 17.58 -11.98
C ALA A 481 4.42 18.88 -11.63
N PRO A 482 5.08 20.05 -11.83
CA PRO A 482 4.42 21.32 -11.63
C PRO A 482 3.34 21.54 -12.69
N GLY A 483 2.19 21.99 -12.24
CA GLY A 483 1.12 22.48 -13.10
C GLY A 483 0.71 23.87 -12.68
N GLY A 484 0.59 24.77 -13.65
CA GLY A 484 0.31 26.18 -13.40
C GLY A 484 1.52 27.06 -13.11
N PHE A 485 2.73 26.50 -13.21
CA PHE A 485 3.99 27.23 -13.08
C PHE A 485 5.15 26.43 -13.70
N THR A 486 6.32 27.06 -13.86
CA THR A 486 7.53 26.39 -14.34
C THR A 486 8.56 26.24 -13.21
N ALA A 487 9.38 25.21 -13.31
CA ALA A 487 10.47 24.96 -12.37
C ALA A 487 11.74 24.60 -13.16
N GLU A 488 12.73 25.46 -13.07
CA GLU A 488 14.01 25.33 -13.76
C GLU A 488 15.14 25.07 -12.76
N VAL A 489 16.19 24.38 -13.21
CA VAL A 489 17.36 24.07 -12.38
C VAL A 489 18.48 25.02 -12.71
N ASP A 490 18.77 25.97 -11.83
CA ASP A 490 19.95 26.82 -11.91
C ASP A 490 21.16 26.12 -11.29
N LYS A 491 22.09 25.65 -12.15
CA LYS A 491 23.29 24.93 -11.72
C LYS A 491 24.33 25.82 -11.05
N SER A 492 24.24 27.14 -11.20
CA SER A 492 25.16 28.13 -10.61
C SER A 492 24.90 28.36 -9.12
N ARG A 493 23.68 28.05 -8.63
CA ARG A 493 23.26 28.28 -7.25
C ARG A 493 23.81 27.24 -6.28
N LYS A 494 24.27 27.70 -5.12
CA LYS A 494 24.51 26.84 -3.94
C LYS A 494 23.20 26.70 -3.12
N GLY A 495 22.93 25.51 -2.60
CA GLY A 495 21.70 25.24 -1.83
C GLY A 495 20.53 24.82 -2.69
N SER A 496 19.41 25.56 -2.63
CA SER A 496 18.28 25.34 -3.54
C SER A 496 18.65 25.79 -4.94
N ARG A 497 18.57 24.86 -5.90
CA ARG A 497 18.91 25.10 -7.30
C ARG A 497 17.69 25.32 -8.18
N LEU A 498 16.48 25.28 -7.59
CA LEU A 498 15.25 25.51 -8.33
C LEU A 498 14.96 27.01 -8.44
N PHE A 499 14.59 27.40 -9.62
CA PHE A 499 13.98 28.69 -9.92
C PHE A 499 12.55 28.45 -10.36
N LEU A 500 11.58 29.03 -9.63
CA LEU A 500 10.17 28.88 -9.91
C LEU A 500 9.65 30.16 -10.54
N THR A 501 8.88 30.01 -11.62
CA THR A 501 8.25 31.13 -12.33
C THR A 501 6.76 30.81 -12.48
N GLY A 502 5.90 31.78 -12.17
CA GLY A 502 4.45 31.67 -12.39
C GLY A 502 4.11 31.64 -13.88
N LEU A 503 2.85 31.35 -14.20
CA LEU A 503 2.34 31.39 -15.60
C LEU A 503 2.37 32.81 -16.21
N ASP A 504 2.45 33.82 -15.36
CA ASP A 504 2.59 35.25 -15.70
C ASP A 504 4.04 35.70 -15.89
N GLU A 505 4.98 34.74 -15.94
CA GLU A 505 6.43 34.94 -16.06
C GLU A 505 7.11 35.67 -14.88
N HIS A 506 6.35 35.95 -13.80
CA HIS A 506 6.89 36.54 -12.59
C HIS A 506 7.50 35.46 -11.68
N ALA A 507 8.57 35.83 -10.96
CA ALA A 507 9.18 34.96 -9.97
C ALA A 507 8.19 34.59 -8.86
N PHE A 508 8.23 33.35 -8.44
CA PHE A 508 7.40 32.87 -7.33
C PHE A 508 7.70 33.64 -6.04
N ASN A 509 6.66 34.19 -5.42
CA ASN A 509 6.80 34.83 -4.12
C ASN A 509 6.83 33.75 -3.02
N LYS A 510 7.96 33.61 -2.33
CA LYS A 510 8.18 32.58 -1.29
C LYS A 510 7.27 32.74 -0.08
N GLU A 511 6.86 33.94 0.23
CA GLU A 511 6.02 34.29 1.39
C GLU A 511 4.51 34.33 1.07
N LYS A 512 4.16 34.27 -0.21
CA LYS A 512 2.75 34.20 -0.65
C LYS A 512 2.23 32.78 -0.48
N MET A 513 0.97 32.65 -0.06
CA MET A 513 0.25 31.40 -0.07
C MET A 513 -0.42 31.16 -1.42
N TYR A 514 -0.32 29.93 -1.90
CA TYR A 514 -0.92 29.47 -3.14
C TYR A 514 -1.83 28.28 -2.85
N PRO A 515 -3.02 28.19 -3.44
CA PRO A 515 -3.80 26.96 -3.44
C PRO A 515 -3.10 25.93 -4.36
N VAL A 516 -2.85 24.72 -3.85
CA VAL A 516 -2.08 23.68 -4.55
C VAL A 516 -2.78 22.34 -4.45
N TRP A 517 -3.00 21.68 -5.58
CA TRP A 517 -3.45 20.30 -5.62
C TRP A 517 -2.30 19.33 -5.38
N LEU A 518 -2.48 18.47 -4.39
CA LEU A 518 -1.59 17.33 -4.07
C LEU A 518 -2.39 16.03 -4.13
N THR A 519 -1.69 14.90 -4.05
CA THR A 519 -2.35 13.65 -3.68
C THR A 519 -2.44 13.52 -2.16
N ASN A 520 -3.41 12.73 -1.68
CA ASN A 520 -3.52 12.35 -0.28
C ASN A 520 -2.24 11.68 0.25
N PHE A 521 -1.56 10.88 -0.56
CA PHE A 521 -0.27 10.28 -0.22
C PHE A 521 0.79 11.34 0.13
N HIS A 522 0.97 12.38 -0.71
CA HIS A 522 1.92 13.46 -0.45
C HIS A 522 1.49 14.36 0.71
N TRP A 523 0.19 14.62 0.83
CA TRP A 523 -0.38 15.34 1.97
C TRP A 523 -0.11 14.61 3.30
N ASN A 524 -0.24 13.30 3.32
CA ASN A 524 0.04 12.48 4.51
C ASN A 524 1.54 12.35 4.82
N GLY A 525 2.42 12.75 3.89
CA GLY A 525 3.87 12.78 4.08
C GLY A 525 4.63 11.66 3.39
N GLY A 526 3.97 10.87 2.55
CA GLY A 526 4.59 9.83 1.75
C GLY A 526 5.59 10.40 0.73
N GLY A 527 6.56 9.58 0.33
CA GLY A 527 7.60 9.96 -0.63
C GLY A 527 8.68 10.88 -0.08
N GLY A 528 8.84 10.99 1.25
CA GLY A 528 9.87 11.77 1.90
C GLY A 528 9.71 13.29 1.80
N LEU A 529 8.59 13.79 1.26
CA LEU A 529 8.38 15.20 0.95
C LEU A 529 7.76 15.99 2.08
N GLY A 530 6.84 15.38 2.81
CA GLY A 530 6.06 16.06 3.83
C GLY A 530 6.89 16.53 5.03
N ALA A 531 8.00 15.85 5.34
CA ALA A 531 8.82 16.17 6.51
C ALA A 531 9.43 17.57 6.44
N LYS A 532 9.89 17.98 5.27
CA LYS A 532 10.58 19.28 5.09
C LYS A 532 9.63 20.40 4.67
N ALA A 533 8.56 20.08 3.97
CA ALA A 533 7.53 21.05 3.65
C ALA A 533 6.64 21.37 4.86
N LEU A 534 6.61 20.49 5.87
CA LEU A 534 5.91 20.65 7.15
C LEU A 534 4.47 21.16 6.98
N LEU A 535 3.70 20.46 6.16
CA LEU A 535 2.29 20.77 5.97
C LEU A 535 1.53 20.41 7.27
N ASN A 536 0.76 21.32 7.77
CA ASN A 536 -0.08 21.11 8.95
C ASN A 536 -1.58 21.04 8.56
N SER A 537 -2.40 20.47 9.43
CA SER A 537 -3.81 20.24 9.17
C SER A 537 -4.62 21.52 8.83
N ARG A 538 -4.16 22.70 9.29
CA ARG A 538 -4.81 23.99 9.00
C ARG A 538 -4.64 24.44 7.55
N GLN A 539 -3.66 23.87 6.84
CA GLN A 539 -3.41 24.17 5.42
C GLN A 539 -4.32 23.36 4.48
N LEU A 540 -5.02 22.35 5.00
CA LEU A 540 -5.97 21.57 4.21
C LEU A 540 -7.24 22.40 3.96
N VAL A 541 -7.56 22.61 2.67
CA VAL A 541 -8.77 23.34 2.24
C VAL A 541 -9.87 22.34 1.89
N ARG A 542 -9.55 21.32 1.06
CA ARG A 542 -10.55 20.43 0.51
C ARG A 542 -9.96 19.06 0.20
N LYS A 543 -10.74 17.99 0.43
CA LYS A 543 -10.44 16.63 -0.03
C LYS A 543 -11.47 16.21 -1.05
N GLU A 544 -11.00 15.62 -2.16
CA GLU A 544 -11.88 15.01 -3.15
C GLU A 544 -12.02 13.51 -2.91
N SER A 545 -13.21 13.01 -3.19
CA SER A 545 -13.46 11.56 -3.16
C SER A 545 -12.98 10.84 -4.43
N VAL A 546 -12.74 11.59 -5.48
CA VAL A 546 -12.35 11.08 -6.80
C VAL A 546 -10.86 10.73 -6.83
N HIS A 547 -10.52 9.60 -7.45
CA HIS A 547 -9.15 9.19 -7.69
C HIS A 547 -8.54 9.95 -8.86
N LEU A 548 -7.26 10.33 -8.75
CA LEU A 548 -6.56 11.13 -9.76
C LEU A 548 -6.68 10.52 -11.17
N ARG A 549 -6.47 9.20 -11.31
CA ARG A 549 -6.56 8.54 -12.62
C ARG A 549 -7.96 8.59 -13.23
N GLU A 550 -9.01 8.49 -12.40
CA GLU A 550 -10.40 8.60 -12.87
C GLU A 550 -10.72 10.02 -13.33
N LEU A 551 -10.22 11.02 -12.61
CA LEU A 551 -10.39 12.42 -12.97
C LEU A 551 -9.76 12.73 -14.32
N ILE A 552 -8.52 12.28 -14.56
CA ILE A 552 -7.82 12.45 -15.84
C ILE A 552 -8.55 11.69 -16.96
N PHE A 553 -8.98 10.45 -16.69
CA PHE A 553 -9.73 9.67 -17.66
C PHE A 553 -11.04 10.36 -18.06
N GLN A 554 -11.81 10.87 -17.09
CA GLN A 554 -13.06 11.59 -17.38
C GLN A 554 -12.80 12.90 -18.14
N HIS A 555 -11.73 13.63 -17.80
CA HIS A 555 -11.34 14.85 -18.54
C HIS A 555 -11.09 14.52 -20.03
N LEU A 556 -10.39 13.43 -20.33
CA LEU A 556 -10.08 13.03 -21.71
C LEU A 556 -11.24 12.37 -22.45
N ARG A 557 -12.34 12.04 -21.78
CA ARG A 557 -13.59 11.58 -22.42
C ARG A 557 -14.39 12.70 -23.06
N SER A 558 -14.16 13.95 -22.64
CA SER A 558 -14.88 15.09 -23.21
C SER A 558 -14.59 15.22 -24.70
N PRO A 559 -15.60 15.28 -25.60
CA PRO A 559 -15.39 15.51 -27.02
C PRO A 559 -14.70 16.85 -27.33
N SER A 560 -14.85 17.82 -26.42
CA SER A 560 -14.25 19.16 -26.53
C SER A 560 -12.92 19.30 -25.79
N VAL A 561 -12.27 18.18 -25.40
CA VAL A 561 -11.02 18.23 -24.68
C VAL A 561 -9.93 18.93 -25.48
N LYS A 562 -9.28 19.91 -24.86
CA LYS A 562 -8.10 20.57 -25.43
C LYS A 562 -6.86 19.86 -24.91
N LEU A 563 -6.15 19.16 -25.80
CA LEU A 563 -4.89 18.52 -25.43
C LEU A 563 -3.82 19.58 -25.14
N PRO A 564 -3.11 19.44 -24.02
CA PRO A 564 -1.92 20.25 -23.75
C PRO A 564 -0.85 20.10 -24.85
N GLU A 565 -0.03 21.14 -25.04
CA GLU A 565 0.97 21.17 -26.14
C GLU A 565 1.93 19.99 -26.09
N LYS A 566 2.45 19.63 -24.93
CA LYS A 566 3.37 18.48 -24.79
C LYS A 566 2.72 17.15 -25.09
N CYS A 567 1.40 17.07 -24.96
CA CYS A 567 0.64 15.88 -25.30
C CYS A 567 0.42 15.74 -26.81
N LYS A 568 0.26 16.84 -27.53
CA LYS A 568 0.06 16.85 -28.97
C LYS A 568 1.23 16.26 -29.77
N LEU A 569 2.39 16.10 -29.14
CA LEU A 569 3.55 15.42 -29.74
C LEU A 569 3.25 13.97 -30.11
N PHE A 570 2.36 13.29 -29.38
CA PHE A 570 2.07 11.88 -29.57
C PHE A 570 0.59 11.50 -29.40
N LEU A 571 -0.27 12.46 -29.04
CA LEU A 571 -1.73 12.30 -28.92
C LEU A 571 -2.45 13.23 -29.91
N GLU A 572 -3.68 12.84 -30.29
CA GLU A 572 -4.59 13.68 -31.06
C GLU A 572 -6.05 13.41 -30.65
N ASN A 573 -6.92 14.36 -30.92
CA ASN A 573 -8.34 14.19 -30.71
C ASN A 573 -8.91 13.23 -31.74
N SER A 574 -9.80 12.33 -31.32
CA SER A 574 -10.54 11.46 -32.24
C SER A 574 -11.48 12.31 -33.10
N THR A 575 -11.38 12.16 -34.42
CA THR A 575 -12.33 12.77 -35.38
C THR A 575 -13.65 12.01 -35.45
N ARG A 576 -13.77 10.88 -34.77
CA ARG A 576 -15.02 10.11 -34.70
C ARG A 576 -16.03 10.88 -33.85
N SER A 577 -16.97 11.60 -34.51
CA SER A 577 -18.16 12.14 -33.88
C SER A 577 -18.91 11.01 -33.15
N ALA A 578 -19.58 11.35 -32.06
CA ALA A 578 -20.38 10.46 -31.21
C ALA A 578 -21.68 9.94 -31.92
N SER A 579 -21.58 9.51 -33.17
CA SER A 579 -22.68 8.94 -33.96
C SER A 579 -22.53 7.42 -34.04
N HIS A 580 -22.63 6.69 -32.94
CA HIS A 580 -23.00 5.26 -32.90
C HIS A 580 -23.17 4.76 -31.46
N ASN A 581 -24.22 5.27 -30.81
CA ASN A 581 -24.79 4.59 -29.62
C ASN A 581 -26.34 4.75 -29.60
N SER A 582 -26.99 4.71 -30.75
CA SER A 582 -28.47 4.71 -30.82
C SER A 582 -29.06 3.56 -31.65
N GLU A 583 -28.29 2.51 -31.92
CA GLU A 583 -28.87 1.30 -32.56
C GLU A 583 -28.38 0.03 -31.83
N ALA A 584 -28.92 -0.19 -30.64
CA ALA A 584 -29.00 -1.52 -29.99
C ALA A 584 -30.10 -1.46 -28.91
N GLY A 585 -31.33 -1.26 -29.41
CA GLY A 585 -32.53 -1.26 -28.58
C GLY A 585 -33.77 -1.44 -29.46
N GLN A 586 -33.86 -2.59 -30.13
CA GLN A 586 -35.13 -3.22 -30.55
C GLN A 586 -35.02 -4.73 -30.36
#